data_628404b693067bcf330e80671a06c9a9
#
_entry.id   628404b693067bcf330e80671a06c9a9
#
_cell.length_a   1.000
_cell.length_b   1.000
_cell.length_c   1.000
_cell.angle_alpha   90.00
_cell.angle_beta   90.00
_cell.angle_gamma   90.00
#
_symmetry.space_group_name_H-M   'P 1'
#
loop_
_entity.id
_entity.type
_entity.pdbx_description
1 polymer ?
#
loop_
_entity_poly.entity_id
_entity_poly.type
_entity_poly.pdbx_seq_one_letter_code
_entity_poly.pdbx_strand_id
1 'polypeptide(L)'
;MAAPLPERMRPHSLDGYVGQRHLVGQGCVLRNMIESGNLTSFILWGPPGVGKTTLANIVAKSAGRDFFTLSAVSAGVKEVREVIEKAKSQGLFSRGIAPVLFIDEIHRFSKSQQDALLGAVEDGTVVLIGATTENPSFEVITPLLSRCQVFVLKSLDKEDLNALLTRALSEDSVLKSMKIRVEETEALFRYSSGDARKLLNIIDIIVSAHKSGDEIVLNNALVTASLQENMAIYDKGGEMHYDIISAFIKSVRGSDPNAALYYLARMLKGGEDPLFIARRLCILAAEDVGLANPNALLLANACFQTVHSIGMPEARIPLAETTVYLASSPKSNSAYLAINKALELAEKTQTASVPLYLRNAPTKLMEELGYADGYKYAHDYPGHFADLEFMPEGLSGTRLYDPADNKKEAELSARLSALWPKYDK
;
A
#
# COMPACT_ATOMS: atom_id res chain seq x y z
N MET A 1 -33.01 -2.37 14.37
CA MET A 1 -31.70 -2.04 14.96
C MET A 1 -31.28 -0.67 14.46
N ALA A 2 -30.71 0.18 15.31
CA ALA A 2 -30.13 1.45 14.88
C ALA A 2 -28.89 1.18 13.98
N ALA A 3 -28.59 2.09 13.05
CA ALA A 3 -27.35 1.98 12.25
C ALA A 3 -26.12 2.00 13.17
N PRO A 4 -24.99 1.36 12.80
CA PRO A 4 -23.75 1.42 13.56
C PRO A 4 -23.27 2.85 13.82
N LEU A 5 -22.63 3.10 14.96
CA LEU A 5 -22.17 4.43 15.37
C LEU A 5 -21.30 5.12 14.30
N PRO A 6 -20.38 4.45 13.59
CA PRO A 6 -19.61 5.10 12.51
C PRO A 6 -20.48 5.67 11.39
N GLU A 7 -21.61 5.06 11.10
CA GLU A 7 -22.54 5.55 10.08
C GLU A 7 -23.38 6.71 10.60
N ARG A 8 -23.84 6.62 11.85
CA ARG A 8 -24.62 7.70 12.51
C ARG A 8 -23.79 8.97 12.68
N MET A 9 -22.47 8.83 12.91
CA MET A 9 -21.52 9.94 13.10
C MET A 9 -20.89 10.44 11.82
N ARG A 10 -21.28 9.92 10.64
CA ARG A 10 -20.71 10.35 9.36
C ARG A 10 -21.03 11.82 9.08
N PRO A 11 -20.03 12.69 8.96
CA PRO A 11 -20.28 14.12 8.70
C PRO A 11 -20.83 14.35 7.28
N HIS A 12 -21.68 15.36 7.17
CA HIS A 12 -22.30 15.78 5.91
C HIS A 12 -21.73 17.08 5.35
N SER A 13 -20.84 17.74 6.09
CA SER A 13 -20.16 18.98 5.70
C SER A 13 -18.70 18.98 6.17
N LEU A 14 -17.89 19.88 5.65
CA LEU A 14 -16.49 20.04 6.06
C LEU A 14 -16.36 20.47 7.53
N ASP A 15 -17.30 21.22 8.06
CA ASP A 15 -17.26 21.68 9.46
C ASP A 15 -17.35 20.53 10.47
N GLY A 16 -18.05 19.46 10.09
CA GLY A 16 -18.11 18.22 10.88
C GLY A 16 -16.99 17.23 10.54
N TYR A 17 -16.12 17.51 9.57
CA TYR A 17 -15.07 16.59 9.16
C TYR A 17 -13.82 16.75 10.04
N VAL A 18 -13.48 15.73 10.79
CA VAL A 18 -12.36 15.74 11.74
C VAL A 18 -11.06 15.34 11.03
N GLY A 19 -9.98 16.03 11.35
CA GLY A 19 -8.65 15.78 10.83
C GLY A 19 -8.37 16.36 9.44
N GLN A 20 -7.26 15.94 8.83
CA GLN A 20 -6.81 16.33 7.48
C GLN A 20 -6.69 17.85 7.26
N ARG A 21 -6.34 18.62 8.30
CA ARG A 21 -6.26 20.09 8.24
C ARG A 21 -5.36 20.62 7.12
N HIS A 22 -4.34 19.84 6.75
CA HIS A 22 -3.42 20.15 5.64
C HIS A 22 -4.07 20.06 4.25
N LEU A 23 -5.24 19.42 4.12
CA LEU A 23 -6.00 19.29 2.87
C LEU A 23 -7.25 20.15 2.85
N VAL A 24 -8.00 20.18 3.96
CA VAL A 24 -9.30 20.82 4.06
C VAL A 24 -9.33 22.08 4.94
N GLY A 25 -8.17 22.50 5.47
CA GLY A 25 -8.02 23.77 6.19
C GLY A 25 -8.25 24.97 5.28
N GLN A 26 -8.45 26.15 5.88
CA GLN A 26 -8.63 27.39 5.12
C GLN A 26 -7.44 27.66 4.19
N GLY A 27 -7.71 27.98 2.94
CA GLY A 27 -6.70 28.25 1.92
C GLY A 27 -6.03 27.02 1.30
N CYS A 28 -6.36 25.80 1.76
CA CYS A 28 -5.85 24.58 1.17
C CYS A 28 -6.49 24.28 -0.20
N VAL A 29 -5.72 23.64 -1.08
CA VAL A 29 -6.12 23.38 -2.49
C VAL A 29 -7.45 22.65 -2.56
N LEU A 30 -7.63 21.54 -1.80
CA LEU A 30 -8.85 20.75 -1.85
C LEU A 30 -10.05 21.55 -1.32
N ARG A 31 -9.88 22.35 -0.26
CA ARG A 31 -10.94 23.24 0.23
C ARG A 31 -11.35 24.27 -0.80
N ASN A 32 -10.39 24.93 -1.44
CA ASN A 32 -10.66 25.91 -2.49
C ASN A 32 -11.40 25.28 -3.69
N MET A 33 -11.05 24.06 -4.08
CA MET A 33 -11.77 23.30 -5.12
C MET A 33 -13.23 23.04 -4.74
N ILE A 34 -13.48 22.70 -3.47
CA ILE A 34 -14.85 22.46 -2.95
C ILE A 34 -15.65 23.75 -2.93
N GLU A 35 -15.10 24.82 -2.39
CA GLU A 35 -15.78 26.12 -2.23
C GLU A 35 -16.04 26.83 -3.57
N SER A 36 -15.12 26.69 -4.54
CA SER A 36 -15.29 27.24 -5.88
C SER A 36 -16.23 26.43 -6.79
N GLY A 37 -16.52 25.16 -6.42
CA GLY A 37 -17.26 24.21 -7.26
C GLY A 37 -16.48 23.71 -8.48
N ASN A 38 -15.23 24.16 -8.67
CA ASN A 38 -14.34 23.75 -9.77
C ASN A 38 -13.61 22.46 -9.40
N LEU A 39 -14.32 21.35 -9.43
CA LEU A 39 -13.75 20.04 -9.14
C LEU A 39 -13.00 19.49 -10.35
N THR A 40 -11.76 19.10 -10.15
CA THR A 40 -10.97 18.25 -11.05
C THR A 40 -10.91 16.83 -10.50
N SER A 41 -10.55 15.85 -11.32
CA SER A 41 -10.39 14.47 -10.88
C SER A 41 -9.20 14.33 -9.93
N PHE A 42 -9.35 13.50 -8.87
CA PHE A 42 -8.29 13.27 -7.89
C PHE A 42 -8.36 11.90 -7.23
N ILE A 43 -7.27 11.53 -6.60
CA ILE A 43 -7.11 10.27 -5.84
C ILE A 43 -6.85 10.62 -4.37
N LEU A 44 -7.63 10.02 -3.48
CA LEU A 44 -7.45 10.07 -2.04
C LEU A 44 -6.62 8.85 -1.60
N TRP A 45 -5.38 9.07 -1.24
CA TRP A 45 -4.47 8.02 -0.77
C TRP A 45 -4.22 8.14 0.73
N GLY A 46 -4.36 7.07 1.46
CA GLY A 46 -4.05 7.04 2.90
C GLY A 46 -4.61 5.81 3.61
N PRO A 47 -4.27 5.63 4.89
CA PRO A 47 -4.66 4.45 5.67
C PRO A 47 -6.18 4.27 5.76
N PRO A 48 -6.67 3.10 6.17
CA PRO A 48 -8.11 2.87 6.38
C PRO A 48 -8.66 3.78 7.47
N GLY A 49 -9.96 4.05 7.44
CA GLY A 49 -10.69 4.76 8.49
C GLY A 49 -10.40 6.25 8.66
N VAL A 50 -9.55 6.86 7.82
CA VAL A 50 -9.21 8.31 7.88
C VAL A 50 -10.22 9.23 7.18
N GLY A 51 -11.33 8.68 6.68
CA GLY A 51 -12.43 9.46 6.13
C GLY A 51 -12.43 9.67 4.62
N LYS A 52 -11.69 8.89 3.81
CA LYS A 52 -11.64 9.01 2.33
C LYS A 52 -13.03 9.03 1.68
N THR A 53 -13.84 8.02 1.93
CA THR A 53 -15.22 7.90 1.39
C THR A 53 -16.12 9.02 1.89
N THR A 54 -15.96 9.42 3.16
CA THR A 54 -16.70 10.54 3.74
C THR A 54 -16.36 11.86 3.07
N LEU A 55 -15.06 12.13 2.84
CA LEU A 55 -14.59 13.32 2.17
C LEU A 55 -15.12 13.41 0.74
N ALA A 56 -15.07 12.29 -0.01
CA ALA A 56 -15.62 12.22 -1.37
C ALA A 56 -17.11 12.58 -1.42
N ASN A 57 -17.92 12.08 -0.47
CA ASN A 57 -19.32 12.42 -0.34
C ASN A 57 -19.54 13.91 -0.03
N ILE A 58 -18.77 14.48 0.89
CA ILE A 58 -18.85 15.90 1.25
C ILE A 58 -18.51 16.76 0.03
N VAL A 59 -17.45 16.42 -0.70
CA VAL A 59 -17.02 17.13 -1.92
C VAL A 59 -18.13 17.18 -2.95
N ALA A 60 -18.70 16.03 -3.29
CA ALA A 60 -19.79 15.96 -4.28
C ALA A 60 -21.03 16.75 -3.86
N LYS A 61 -21.44 16.59 -2.59
CA LYS A 61 -22.61 17.29 -2.03
C LYS A 61 -22.41 18.80 -1.99
N SER A 62 -21.24 19.26 -1.55
CA SER A 62 -20.92 20.70 -1.49
C SER A 62 -20.88 21.36 -2.86
N ALA A 63 -20.45 20.59 -3.89
CA ALA A 63 -20.44 21.06 -5.27
C ALA A 63 -21.79 20.89 -6.00
N GLY A 64 -22.83 20.39 -5.33
CA GLY A 64 -24.15 20.16 -5.91
C GLY A 64 -24.15 19.18 -7.08
N ARG A 65 -23.24 18.18 -7.05
CA ARG A 65 -23.06 17.19 -8.11
C ARG A 65 -23.67 15.86 -7.73
N ASP A 66 -24.24 15.17 -8.71
CA ASP A 66 -24.67 13.78 -8.54
C ASP A 66 -23.47 12.88 -8.17
N PHE A 67 -23.71 11.89 -7.30
CA PHE A 67 -22.66 11.03 -6.76
C PHE A 67 -22.92 9.58 -7.10
N PHE A 68 -22.09 9.02 -7.99
CA PHE A 68 -22.09 7.61 -8.35
C PHE A 68 -20.98 6.90 -7.61
N THR A 69 -21.29 5.74 -7.05
CA THR A 69 -20.31 4.93 -6.32
C THR A 69 -20.10 3.59 -7.02
N LEU A 70 -18.86 3.22 -7.24
CA LEU A 70 -18.45 1.88 -7.65
C LEU A 70 -17.51 1.30 -6.59
N SER A 71 -17.76 0.04 -6.22
CA SER A 71 -16.82 -0.73 -5.40
C SER A 71 -15.92 -1.54 -6.32
N ALA A 72 -14.62 -1.32 -6.26
CA ALA A 72 -13.67 -2.07 -7.06
C ALA A 72 -13.63 -3.58 -6.74
N VAL A 73 -14.19 -3.98 -5.60
CA VAL A 73 -14.30 -5.41 -5.21
C VAL A 73 -15.36 -6.15 -6.02
N SER A 74 -16.45 -5.48 -6.42
CA SER A 74 -17.61 -6.13 -7.03
C SER A 74 -17.93 -5.66 -8.44
N ALA A 75 -17.39 -4.52 -8.89
CA ALA A 75 -17.71 -3.95 -10.19
C ALA A 75 -16.82 -4.51 -11.30
N GLY A 76 -17.41 -5.01 -12.40
CA GLY A 76 -16.71 -5.38 -13.62
C GLY A 76 -16.60 -4.22 -14.63
N VAL A 77 -15.96 -4.46 -15.78
CA VAL A 77 -15.84 -3.44 -16.86
C VAL A 77 -17.21 -2.99 -17.37
N LYS A 78 -18.19 -3.90 -17.36
CA LYS A 78 -19.56 -3.62 -17.83
C LYS A 78 -20.24 -2.59 -16.92
N GLU A 79 -20.17 -2.78 -15.61
CA GLU A 79 -20.74 -1.87 -14.61
C GLU A 79 -20.09 -0.49 -14.67
N VAL A 80 -18.78 -0.42 -14.90
CA VAL A 80 -18.05 0.86 -15.11
C VAL A 80 -18.64 1.60 -16.31
N ARG A 81 -18.82 0.92 -17.45
CA ARG A 81 -19.41 1.52 -18.66
C ARG A 81 -20.85 1.94 -18.46
N GLU A 82 -21.68 1.13 -17.79
CA GLU A 82 -23.08 1.46 -17.49
C GLU A 82 -23.20 2.74 -16.64
N VAL A 83 -22.34 2.92 -15.64
CA VAL A 83 -22.33 4.13 -14.83
C VAL A 83 -21.87 5.33 -15.63
N ILE A 84 -20.86 5.19 -16.51
CA ILE A 84 -20.44 6.27 -17.41
C ILE A 84 -21.57 6.66 -18.38
N GLU A 85 -22.29 5.71 -18.94
CA GLU A 85 -23.43 5.99 -19.84
C GLU A 85 -24.59 6.67 -19.08
N LYS A 86 -24.87 6.25 -17.85
CA LYS A 86 -25.82 6.98 -16.98
C LYS A 86 -25.39 8.41 -16.71
N ALA A 87 -24.11 8.61 -16.40
CA ALA A 87 -23.53 9.94 -16.18
C ALA A 87 -23.67 10.83 -17.42
N LYS A 88 -23.42 10.30 -18.63
CA LYS A 88 -23.62 11.00 -19.90
C LYS A 88 -25.08 11.38 -20.10
N SER A 89 -26.00 10.45 -19.89
CA SER A 89 -27.44 10.70 -20.08
C SER A 89 -27.99 11.73 -19.10
N GLN A 90 -27.54 11.71 -17.85
CA GLN A 90 -27.95 12.69 -16.83
C GLN A 90 -27.30 14.05 -17.05
N GLY A 91 -26.04 14.11 -17.49
CA GLY A 91 -25.34 15.34 -17.83
C GLY A 91 -26.04 16.17 -18.89
N LEU A 92 -26.79 15.55 -19.82
CA LEU A 92 -27.65 16.18 -20.79
C LEU A 92 -28.84 16.93 -20.14
N PHE A 93 -29.30 16.51 -18.98
CA PHE A 93 -30.40 17.12 -18.22
C PHE A 93 -29.94 18.01 -17.06
N SER A 94 -28.70 17.87 -16.58
CA SER A 94 -28.14 18.53 -15.38
C SER A 94 -27.32 19.78 -15.72
N ARG A 95 -27.83 20.73 -16.50
CA ARG A 95 -27.19 22.02 -16.81
C ARG A 95 -25.69 21.98 -17.17
N GLY A 96 -25.19 20.84 -17.67
CA GLY A 96 -23.79 20.66 -18.08
C GLY A 96 -22.78 20.47 -16.92
N ILE A 97 -23.25 20.18 -15.70
CA ILE A 97 -22.37 19.90 -14.56
C ILE A 97 -22.04 18.41 -14.50
N ALA A 98 -20.77 18.05 -14.66
CA ALA A 98 -20.31 16.66 -14.62
C ALA A 98 -20.53 16.04 -13.22
N PRO A 99 -21.14 14.85 -13.13
CA PRO A 99 -21.30 14.14 -11.86
C PRO A 99 -19.96 13.63 -11.32
N VAL A 100 -19.93 13.34 -10.02
CA VAL A 100 -18.79 12.68 -9.37
C VAL A 100 -18.95 11.17 -9.50
N LEU A 101 -17.93 10.51 -10.01
CA LEU A 101 -17.76 9.06 -9.96
C LEU A 101 -16.75 8.71 -8.86
N PHE A 102 -17.24 8.14 -7.78
CA PHE A 102 -16.39 7.65 -6.68
C PHE A 102 -16.07 6.18 -6.83
N ILE A 103 -14.79 5.83 -6.77
CA ILE A 103 -14.32 4.45 -6.80
C ILE A 103 -13.55 4.16 -5.51
N ASP A 104 -14.17 3.33 -4.66
CA ASP A 104 -13.50 2.84 -3.45
C ASP A 104 -12.55 1.71 -3.78
N GLU A 105 -11.35 1.75 -3.16
CA GLU A 105 -10.26 0.79 -3.37
C GLU A 105 -9.86 0.64 -4.85
N ILE A 106 -9.65 1.77 -5.55
CA ILE A 106 -9.35 1.82 -6.99
C ILE A 106 -8.17 0.93 -7.40
N HIS A 107 -7.23 0.65 -6.50
CA HIS A 107 -6.10 -0.25 -6.71
C HIS A 107 -6.53 -1.70 -7.04
N ARG A 108 -7.76 -2.10 -6.71
CA ARG A 108 -8.32 -3.42 -7.02
C ARG A 108 -8.88 -3.52 -8.44
N PHE A 109 -9.00 -2.40 -9.13
CA PHE A 109 -9.38 -2.41 -10.54
C PHE A 109 -8.25 -2.96 -11.41
N SER A 110 -8.56 -3.89 -12.28
CA SER A 110 -7.65 -4.33 -13.35
C SER A 110 -7.29 -3.15 -14.26
N LYS A 111 -6.19 -3.27 -14.99
CA LYS A 111 -5.78 -2.26 -15.98
C LYS A 111 -6.90 -1.95 -16.98
N SER A 112 -7.62 -2.97 -17.47
CA SER A 112 -8.75 -2.81 -18.40
C SER A 112 -9.93 -2.04 -17.81
N GLN A 113 -10.18 -2.15 -16.52
CA GLN A 113 -11.22 -1.37 -15.83
C GLN A 113 -10.80 0.09 -15.64
N GLN A 114 -9.53 0.32 -15.34
CA GLN A 114 -8.98 1.67 -15.26
C GLN A 114 -8.92 2.34 -16.63
N ASP A 115 -8.55 1.61 -17.69
CA ASP A 115 -8.57 2.12 -19.07
C ASP A 115 -9.98 2.55 -19.50
N ALA A 116 -11.01 1.83 -19.07
CA ALA A 116 -12.41 2.19 -19.38
C ALA A 116 -12.86 3.54 -18.80
N LEU A 117 -12.15 4.06 -17.79
CA LEU A 117 -12.42 5.37 -17.17
C LEU A 117 -11.78 6.52 -17.95
N LEU A 118 -10.69 6.27 -18.72
CA LEU A 118 -9.87 7.33 -19.32
C LEU A 118 -10.69 8.30 -20.17
N GLY A 119 -11.47 7.81 -21.10
CA GLY A 119 -12.28 8.67 -21.97
C GLY A 119 -13.23 9.58 -21.20
N ALA A 120 -13.93 9.02 -20.21
CA ALA A 120 -14.90 9.79 -19.41
C ALA A 120 -14.24 10.84 -18.52
N VAL A 121 -13.00 10.61 -18.08
CA VAL A 121 -12.19 11.57 -17.30
C VAL A 121 -11.63 12.65 -18.23
N GLU A 122 -11.11 12.26 -19.41
CA GLU A 122 -10.56 13.18 -20.41
C GLU A 122 -11.62 14.16 -20.96
N ASP A 123 -12.78 13.62 -21.32
CA ASP A 123 -13.89 14.39 -21.90
C ASP A 123 -14.64 15.22 -20.84
N GLY A 124 -14.28 15.07 -19.56
CA GLY A 124 -15.01 15.72 -18.47
C GLY A 124 -16.44 15.21 -18.27
N THR A 125 -16.78 14.03 -18.82
CA THR A 125 -18.08 13.37 -18.63
C THR A 125 -18.35 13.09 -17.14
N VAL A 126 -17.30 12.75 -16.39
CA VAL A 126 -17.33 12.55 -14.94
C VAL A 126 -16.13 13.24 -14.29
N VAL A 127 -16.29 13.64 -13.03
CA VAL A 127 -15.16 13.93 -12.13
C VAL A 127 -14.85 12.68 -11.35
N LEU A 128 -13.69 12.09 -11.56
CA LEU A 128 -13.26 10.89 -10.85
C LEU A 128 -12.72 11.24 -9.47
N ILE A 129 -13.24 10.59 -8.45
CA ILE A 129 -12.61 10.55 -7.11
C ILE A 129 -12.26 9.10 -6.79
N GLY A 130 -10.98 8.75 -6.90
CA GLY A 130 -10.47 7.43 -6.49
C GLY A 130 -10.09 7.43 -5.02
N ALA A 131 -10.37 6.36 -4.29
CA ALA A 131 -9.84 6.13 -2.95
C ALA A 131 -8.97 4.87 -2.93
N THR A 132 -7.85 4.93 -2.22
CA THR A 132 -6.95 3.78 -2.09
C THR A 132 -6.16 3.80 -0.78
N THR A 133 -5.84 2.63 -0.26
CA THR A 133 -4.89 2.43 0.83
C THR A 133 -3.47 2.14 0.32
N GLU A 134 -3.34 1.71 -0.93
CA GLU A 134 -2.07 1.38 -1.57
C GLU A 134 -1.47 2.59 -2.30
N ASN A 135 -0.15 2.56 -2.56
CA ASN A 135 0.50 3.65 -3.26
C ASN A 135 0.01 3.75 -4.71
N PRO A 136 -0.66 4.86 -5.09
CA PRO A 136 -1.25 4.99 -6.42
C PRO A 136 -0.22 4.99 -7.55
N SER A 137 1.03 5.30 -7.28
CA SER A 137 2.10 5.26 -8.30
C SER A 137 2.40 3.85 -8.83
N PHE A 138 2.05 2.81 -8.06
CA PHE A 138 2.24 1.41 -8.48
C PHE A 138 0.94 0.76 -8.96
N GLU A 139 -0.20 1.20 -8.43
CA GLU A 139 -1.47 0.51 -8.59
C GLU A 139 -2.40 1.18 -9.61
N VAL A 140 -2.22 2.49 -9.85
CA VAL A 140 -3.02 3.23 -10.82
C VAL A 140 -2.22 3.40 -12.11
N ILE A 141 -2.86 3.13 -13.25
CA ILE A 141 -2.19 3.28 -14.55
C ILE A 141 -1.73 4.73 -14.79
N THR A 142 -0.55 4.89 -15.35
CA THR A 142 0.07 6.20 -15.60
C THR A 142 -0.83 7.18 -16.37
N PRO A 143 -1.59 6.77 -17.42
CA PRO A 143 -2.50 7.67 -18.12
C PRO A 143 -3.60 8.24 -17.23
N LEU A 144 -4.14 7.45 -16.29
CA LEU A 144 -5.18 7.91 -15.37
C LEU A 144 -4.56 8.81 -14.27
N LEU A 145 -3.40 8.41 -13.75
CA LEU A 145 -2.69 9.16 -12.71
C LEU A 145 -2.26 10.56 -13.21
N SER A 146 -1.87 10.70 -14.48
CA SER A 146 -1.50 12.00 -15.07
C SER A 146 -2.66 12.99 -15.19
N ARG A 147 -3.91 12.53 -15.07
CA ARG A 147 -5.14 13.32 -15.14
C ARG A 147 -5.77 13.56 -13.77
N CYS A 148 -5.20 13.01 -12.73
CA CYS A 148 -5.71 13.10 -11.37
C CYS A 148 -4.68 13.76 -10.44
N GLN A 149 -5.13 14.65 -9.56
CA GLN A 149 -4.31 15.09 -8.44
C GLN A 149 -4.31 14.01 -7.36
N VAL A 150 -3.19 13.83 -6.64
CA VAL A 150 -3.12 12.89 -5.53
C VAL A 150 -3.11 13.67 -4.22
N PHE A 151 -4.08 13.41 -3.36
CA PHE A 151 -4.16 13.96 -2.01
C PHE A 151 -3.84 12.86 -0.99
N VAL A 152 -2.84 13.11 -0.15
CA VAL A 152 -2.38 12.16 0.86
C VAL A 152 -3.08 12.44 2.18
N LEU A 153 -3.91 11.49 2.64
CA LEU A 153 -4.54 11.54 3.94
C LEU A 153 -3.65 10.86 4.98
N LYS A 154 -3.60 11.45 6.16
CA LYS A 154 -2.82 10.94 7.30
C LYS A 154 -3.73 10.26 8.32
N SER A 155 -3.16 9.35 9.11
CA SER A 155 -3.84 8.83 10.31
C SER A 155 -4.26 10.00 11.21
N LEU A 156 -5.41 9.85 11.87
CA LEU A 156 -5.87 10.84 12.84
C LEU A 156 -4.92 10.88 14.04
N ASP A 157 -4.56 12.06 14.47
CA ASP A 157 -3.78 12.25 15.68
C ASP A 157 -4.64 12.17 16.96
N LYS A 158 -4.02 12.29 18.12
CA LYS A 158 -4.73 12.22 19.41
C LYS A 158 -5.75 13.33 19.59
N GLU A 159 -5.47 14.52 19.06
CA GLU A 159 -6.39 15.66 19.12
C GLU A 159 -7.61 15.41 18.25
N ASP A 160 -7.42 14.89 17.04
CA ASP A 160 -8.48 14.52 16.12
C ASP A 160 -9.37 13.41 16.70
N LEU A 161 -8.76 12.36 17.28
CA LEU A 161 -9.49 11.25 17.93
C LEU A 161 -10.30 11.74 19.13
N ASN A 162 -9.74 12.64 19.93
CA ASN A 162 -10.44 13.24 21.07
C ASN A 162 -11.61 14.13 20.62
N ALA A 163 -11.42 14.93 19.57
CA ALA A 163 -12.48 15.72 18.97
C ALA A 163 -13.64 14.83 18.46
N LEU A 164 -13.30 13.69 17.81
CA LEU A 164 -14.28 12.74 17.33
C LEU A 164 -15.03 12.06 18.47
N LEU A 165 -14.34 11.65 19.53
CA LEU A 165 -14.94 11.07 20.74
C LEU A 165 -15.92 12.06 21.40
N THR A 166 -15.47 13.30 21.65
CA THR A 166 -16.28 14.35 22.25
C THR A 166 -17.54 14.63 21.43
N ARG A 167 -17.38 14.73 20.11
CA ARG A 167 -18.48 14.92 19.20
C ARG A 167 -19.48 13.74 19.23
N ALA A 168 -18.97 12.48 19.23
CA ALA A 168 -19.82 11.31 19.30
C ALA A 168 -20.67 11.29 20.58
N LEU A 169 -20.06 11.59 21.73
CA LEU A 169 -20.76 11.64 23.02
C LEU A 169 -21.78 12.79 23.10
N SER A 170 -21.52 13.91 22.40
CA SER A 170 -22.39 15.09 22.45
C SER A 170 -23.47 15.12 21.38
N GLU A 171 -23.32 14.47 20.24
CA GLU A 171 -24.23 14.57 19.10
C GLU A 171 -25.04 13.28 18.87
N ASP A 172 -24.49 12.09 19.12
CA ASP A 172 -25.22 10.84 18.86
C ASP A 172 -26.38 10.63 19.82
N SER A 173 -27.57 10.37 19.28
CA SER A 173 -28.81 10.24 20.05
C SER A 173 -28.79 9.09 21.05
N VAL A 174 -28.11 8.00 20.73
CA VAL A 174 -28.00 6.82 21.61
C VAL A 174 -27.02 7.11 22.75
N LEU A 175 -25.82 7.64 22.42
CA LEU A 175 -24.80 7.94 23.42
C LEU A 175 -25.26 9.03 24.39
N LYS A 176 -25.99 10.06 23.94
CA LYS A 176 -26.56 11.11 24.78
C LYS A 176 -27.56 10.57 25.82
N SER A 177 -28.26 9.48 25.52
CA SER A 177 -29.23 8.87 26.45
C SER A 177 -28.55 8.04 27.55
N MET A 178 -27.24 7.82 27.44
CA MET A 178 -26.44 7.02 28.38
C MET A 178 -25.61 7.90 29.31
N LYS A 179 -25.35 7.43 30.51
CA LYS A 179 -24.46 8.12 31.46
C LYS A 179 -23.02 7.66 31.23
N ILE A 180 -22.32 8.30 30.27
CA ILE A 180 -20.95 7.95 29.95
C ILE A 180 -20.01 9.00 30.59
N ARG A 181 -19.09 8.54 31.43
CA ARG A 181 -18.03 9.33 32.04
C ARG A 181 -16.68 8.87 31.50
N VAL A 182 -15.96 9.75 30.85
CA VAL A 182 -14.63 9.48 30.30
C VAL A 182 -13.59 9.82 31.36
N GLU A 183 -12.81 8.82 31.77
CA GLU A 183 -11.70 8.99 32.72
C GLU A 183 -10.34 8.87 32.02
N GLU A 184 -10.20 7.88 31.10
CA GLU A 184 -8.96 7.59 30.42
C GLU A 184 -9.24 7.24 28.95
N THR A 185 -8.36 7.65 28.05
CA THR A 185 -8.53 7.48 26.59
C THR A 185 -7.36 6.78 25.90
N GLU A 186 -6.25 6.52 26.62
CA GLU A 186 -5.00 6.04 26.02
C GLU A 186 -5.20 4.67 25.36
N ALA A 187 -5.90 3.73 26.01
CA ALA A 187 -6.20 2.42 25.43
C ALA A 187 -7.10 2.56 24.19
N LEU A 188 -8.14 3.41 24.27
CA LEU A 188 -9.07 3.66 23.18
C LEU A 188 -8.32 4.21 21.93
N PHE A 189 -7.44 5.21 22.11
CA PHE A 189 -6.68 5.80 21.03
C PHE A 189 -5.60 4.84 20.50
N ARG A 190 -4.95 4.08 21.37
CA ARG A 190 -4.00 3.04 20.98
C ARG A 190 -4.65 1.96 20.10
N TYR A 191 -5.79 1.42 20.50
CA TYR A 191 -6.48 0.39 19.75
C TYR A 191 -7.13 0.90 18.46
N SER A 192 -7.52 2.18 18.41
CA SER A 192 -8.01 2.78 17.16
C SER A 192 -6.90 3.08 16.14
N SER A 193 -5.64 3.27 16.60
CA SER A 193 -4.46 3.52 15.74
C SER A 193 -4.70 4.61 14.67
N GLY A 194 -5.38 5.70 15.03
CA GLY A 194 -5.69 6.80 14.11
C GLY A 194 -6.82 6.52 13.10
N ASP A 195 -7.58 5.44 13.30
CA ASP A 195 -8.74 5.06 12.48
C ASP A 195 -10.04 5.47 13.19
N ALA A 196 -10.77 6.44 12.59
CA ALA A 196 -12.05 6.94 13.12
C ALA A 196 -13.12 5.84 13.23
N ARG A 197 -13.18 4.93 12.26
CA ARG A 197 -14.17 3.84 12.24
C ARG A 197 -13.90 2.86 13.38
N LYS A 198 -12.63 2.51 13.62
CA LYS A 198 -12.24 1.66 14.75
C LYS A 198 -12.59 2.31 16.09
N LEU A 199 -12.25 3.60 16.26
CA LEU A 199 -12.61 4.34 17.48
C LEU A 199 -14.11 4.24 17.78
N LEU A 200 -14.94 4.59 16.81
CA LEU A 200 -16.40 4.60 16.97
C LEU A 200 -16.97 3.18 17.17
N ASN A 201 -16.41 2.18 16.49
CA ASN A 201 -16.81 0.79 16.69
C ASN A 201 -16.49 0.28 18.10
N ILE A 202 -15.32 0.64 18.66
CA ILE A 202 -14.98 0.27 20.05
C ILE A 202 -16.01 0.86 21.01
N ILE A 203 -16.39 2.11 20.83
CA ILE A 203 -17.41 2.77 21.64
C ILE A 203 -18.76 2.06 21.49
N ASP A 204 -19.17 1.74 20.26
CA ASP A 204 -20.43 1.05 19.96
C ASP A 204 -20.49 -0.34 20.63
N ILE A 205 -19.38 -1.09 20.64
CA ILE A 205 -19.25 -2.38 21.35
C ILE A 205 -19.42 -2.20 22.85
N ILE A 206 -18.68 -1.26 23.45
CA ILE A 206 -18.75 -1.01 24.90
C ILE A 206 -20.18 -0.64 25.30
N VAL A 207 -20.79 0.28 24.58
CA VAL A 207 -22.15 0.76 24.86
C VAL A 207 -23.19 -0.34 24.67
N SER A 208 -23.04 -1.18 23.62
CA SER A 208 -23.98 -2.29 23.37
C SER A 208 -23.93 -3.40 24.43
N ALA A 209 -22.85 -3.51 25.19
CA ALA A 209 -22.70 -4.46 26.29
C ALA A 209 -23.37 -3.98 27.57
N HIS A 210 -23.82 -2.71 27.66
CA HIS A 210 -24.43 -2.12 28.83
C HIS A 210 -25.96 -1.87 28.62
N LYS A 211 -26.72 -1.91 29.68
CA LYS A 211 -28.16 -1.62 29.61
C LYS A 211 -28.45 -0.13 29.69
N SER A 212 -29.56 0.28 29.13
CA SER A 212 -30.01 1.67 29.23
C SER A 212 -30.20 2.07 30.70
N GLY A 213 -29.51 3.12 31.13
CA GLY A 213 -29.52 3.61 32.52
C GLY A 213 -28.28 3.28 33.33
N ASP A 214 -27.43 2.34 32.87
CA ASP A 214 -26.15 2.05 33.52
C ASP A 214 -25.19 3.25 33.38
N GLU A 215 -24.36 3.45 34.42
CA GLU A 215 -23.24 4.39 34.33
C GLU A 215 -22.03 3.66 33.73
N ILE A 216 -21.54 4.18 32.59
CA ILE A 216 -20.36 3.65 31.90
C ILE A 216 -19.17 4.54 32.21
N VAL A 217 -18.18 4.00 32.91
CA VAL A 217 -16.91 4.68 33.17
C VAL A 217 -15.91 4.22 32.10
N LEU A 218 -15.73 5.05 31.07
CA LEU A 218 -14.78 4.77 29.99
C LEU A 218 -13.35 4.98 30.49
N ASN A 219 -12.64 3.89 30.73
CA ASN A 219 -11.23 3.87 31.15
C ASN A 219 -10.46 2.78 30.40
N ASN A 220 -9.14 2.75 30.59
CA ASN A 220 -8.25 1.82 29.89
C ASN A 220 -8.57 0.34 30.19
N ALA A 221 -8.99 0.04 31.41
CA ALA A 221 -9.35 -1.31 31.83
C ALA A 221 -10.61 -1.79 31.11
N LEU A 222 -11.68 -0.98 31.07
CA LEU A 222 -12.94 -1.32 30.39
C LEU A 222 -12.72 -1.52 28.89
N VAL A 223 -11.98 -0.61 28.24
CA VAL A 223 -11.63 -0.73 26.80
C VAL A 223 -10.89 -2.03 26.53
N THR A 224 -9.88 -2.34 27.34
CA THR A 224 -9.06 -3.56 27.16
C THR A 224 -9.90 -4.82 27.40
N ALA A 225 -10.73 -4.87 28.43
CA ALA A 225 -11.59 -6.02 28.72
C ALA A 225 -12.62 -6.24 27.59
N SER A 226 -13.31 -5.20 27.14
CA SER A 226 -14.30 -5.28 26.06
C SER A 226 -13.71 -5.75 24.74
N LEU A 227 -12.44 -5.44 24.48
CA LEU A 227 -11.73 -5.91 23.29
C LEU A 227 -11.20 -7.33 23.45
N GLN A 228 -10.73 -7.74 24.65
CA GLN A 228 -10.24 -9.10 24.90
C GLN A 228 -11.33 -10.17 24.73
N GLU A 229 -12.56 -9.89 25.08
CA GLU A 229 -13.71 -10.78 24.82
C GLU A 229 -14.01 -10.90 23.32
N ASN A 230 -13.60 -9.93 22.48
CA ASN A 230 -13.85 -9.85 21.04
C ASN A 230 -12.57 -9.92 20.20
N MET A 231 -11.40 -10.29 20.76
CA MET A 231 -10.09 -10.21 20.10
C MET A 231 -9.94 -10.99 18.80
N ALA A 232 -10.84 -11.92 18.48
CA ALA A 232 -10.84 -12.59 17.17
C ALA A 232 -11.22 -11.69 15.99
N ILE A 233 -11.72 -10.46 16.22
CA ILE A 233 -12.29 -9.60 15.17
C ILE A 233 -11.46 -8.31 14.94
N TYR A 234 -10.60 -7.88 15.87
CA TYR A 234 -10.12 -6.50 15.90
C TYR A 234 -8.65 -6.24 15.50
N ASP A 235 -7.79 -7.25 15.41
CA ASP A 235 -6.34 -7.01 15.29
C ASP A 235 -5.74 -7.09 13.86
N LYS A 236 -6.54 -6.89 12.82
CA LYS A 236 -6.04 -6.82 11.43
C LYS A 236 -5.46 -5.44 11.04
N GLY A 237 -4.59 -4.86 11.82
CA GLY A 237 -3.93 -3.60 11.49
C GLY A 237 -3.53 -2.73 12.67
N GLY A 238 -3.44 -3.29 13.88
CA GLY A 238 -2.95 -2.61 15.09
C GLY A 238 -1.43 -2.67 15.24
N GLU A 239 -0.89 -1.90 16.18
CA GLU A 239 0.55 -1.84 16.51
C GLU A 239 1.13 -3.23 16.84
N MET A 240 0.35 -4.08 17.53
CA MET A 240 0.71 -5.47 17.85
C MET A 240 0.87 -6.34 16.59
N HIS A 241 0.11 -6.07 15.52
CA HIS A 241 0.26 -6.73 14.22
C HIS A 241 1.64 -6.42 13.61
N TYR A 242 2.05 -5.14 13.58
CA TYR A 242 3.37 -4.73 13.10
C TYR A 242 4.50 -5.27 13.96
N ASP A 243 4.32 -5.37 15.27
CA ASP A 243 5.30 -5.93 16.20
C ASP A 243 5.51 -7.43 15.97
N ILE A 244 4.43 -8.19 15.80
CA ILE A 244 4.51 -9.64 15.55
C ILE A 244 5.16 -9.91 14.20
N ILE A 245 4.79 -9.17 13.14
CA ILE A 245 5.42 -9.26 11.81
C ILE A 245 6.90 -8.90 11.88
N SER A 246 7.24 -7.82 12.57
CA SER A 246 8.62 -7.39 12.78
C SER A 246 9.43 -8.46 13.52
N ALA A 247 8.85 -9.08 14.55
CA ALA A 247 9.48 -10.15 15.30
C ALA A 247 9.67 -11.42 14.43
N PHE A 248 8.66 -11.77 13.63
CA PHE A 248 8.73 -12.85 12.65
C PHE A 248 9.90 -12.65 11.66
N ILE A 249 9.92 -11.48 11.01
CA ILE A 249 10.98 -11.11 10.05
C ILE A 249 12.37 -11.20 10.70
N LYS A 250 12.53 -10.60 11.89
CA LYS A 250 13.80 -10.58 12.62
C LYS A 250 14.22 -11.97 13.06
N SER A 251 13.28 -12.85 13.42
CA SER A 251 13.58 -14.24 13.78
C SER A 251 14.08 -15.06 12.58
N VAL A 252 13.45 -14.91 11.41
CA VAL A 252 13.91 -15.55 10.17
C VAL A 252 15.29 -15.01 9.77
N ARG A 253 15.49 -13.70 9.80
CA ARG A 253 16.76 -13.02 9.53
C ARG A 253 17.84 -13.45 10.52
N GLY A 254 17.51 -13.57 11.80
CA GLY A 254 18.39 -13.99 12.89
C GLY A 254 18.64 -15.50 12.94
N SER A 255 18.09 -16.27 12.00
CA SER A 255 18.27 -17.72 11.90
C SER A 255 17.74 -18.52 13.12
N ASP A 256 16.64 -18.05 13.72
CA ASP A 256 15.94 -18.79 14.77
C ASP A 256 14.61 -19.38 14.23
N PRO A 257 14.58 -20.64 13.76
CA PRO A 257 13.36 -21.24 13.23
C PRO A 257 12.27 -21.44 14.28
N ASN A 258 12.63 -21.60 15.57
CA ASN A 258 11.65 -21.82 16.63
C ASN A 258 10.89 -20.52 16.96
N ALA A 259 11.62 -19.42 17.12
CA ALA A 259 10.99 -18.11 17.28
C ALA A 259 10.17 -17.71 16.04
N ALA A 260 10.68 -17.96 14.84
CA ALA A 260 9.97 -17.70 13.61
C ALA A 260 8.65 -18.48 13.52
N LEU A 261 8.65 -19.78 13.83
CA LEU A 261 7.42 -20.61 13.88
C LEU A 261 6.45 -20.12 14.95
N TYR A 262 6.95 -19.70 16.11
CA TYR A 262 6.09 -19.15 17.16
C TYR A 262 5.37 -17.89 16.70
N TYR A 263 6.07 -16.94 16.08
CA TYR A 263 5.44 -15.72 15.57
C TYR A 263 4.55 -15.99 14.35
N LEU A 264 4.89 -16.96 13.48
CA LEU A 264 3.99 -17.44 12.43
C LEU A 264 2.67 -17.95 13.02
N ALA A 265 2.75 -18.79 14.05
CA ALA A 265 1.56 -19.33 14.71
C ALA A 265 0.71 -18.22 15.36
N ARG A 266 1.35 -17.19 15.94
CA ARG A 266 0.65 -16.03 16.48
C ARG A 266 -0.07 -15.23 15.40
N MET A 267 0.55 -15.01 14.23
CA MET A 267 -0.09 -14.35 13.09
C MET A 267 -1.31 -15.15 12.60
N LEU A 268 -1.14 -16.46 12.40
CA LEU A 268 -2.24 -17.33 11.94
C LEU A 268 -3.41 -17.40 12.94
N LYS A 269 -3.12 -17.47 14.25
CA LYS A 269 -4.14 -17.45 15.30
C LYS A 269 -4.81 -16.08 15.42
N GLY A 270 -4.10 -14.99 15.16
CA GLY A 270 -4.64 -13.64 15.09
C GLY A 270 -5.47 -13.36 13.81
N GLY A 271 -5.58 -14.35 12.91
CA GLY A 271 -6.37 -14.21 11.67
C GLY A 271 -5.69 -13.41 10.57
N GLU A 272 -4.35 -13.34 10.58
CA GLU A 272 -3.58 -12.73 9.50
C GLU A 272 -3.84 -13.42 8.16
N ASP A 273 -3.83 -12.63 7.09
CA ASP A 273 -3.94 -13.16 5.73
C ASP A 273 -2.75 -14.08 5.41
N PRO A 274 -2.98 -15.38 5.15
CA PRO A 274 -1.91 -16.30 4.79
C PRO A 274 -1.11 -15.86 3.56
N LEU A 275 -1.74 -15.18 2.60
CA LEU A 275 -1.07 -14.64 1.42
C LEU A 275 -0.17 -13.45 1.76
N PHE A 276 -0.56 -12.64 2.75
CA PHE A 276 0.32 -11.59 3.27
C PHE A 276 1.59 -12.18 3.87
N ILE A 277 1.48 -13.24 4.70
CA ILE A 277 2.62 -13.94 5.28
C ILE A 277 3.51 -14.53 4.17
N ALA A 278 2.92 -15.19 3.18
CA ALA A 278 3.65 -15.77 2.05
C ALA A 278 4.40 -14.70 1.22
N ARG A 279 3.82 -13.51 1.00
CA ARG A 279 4.51 -12.37 0.37
C ARG A 279 5.73 -11.94 1.18
N ARG A 280 5.62 -11.88 2.51
CA ARG A 280 6.75 -11.55 3.38
C ARG A 280 7.87 -12.58 3.29
N LEU A 281 7.55 -13.88 3.19
CA LEU A 281 8.54 -14.93 2.96
C LEU A 281 9.26 -14.77 1.62
N CYS A 282 8.57 -14.38 0.54
CA CYS A 282 9.21 -14.05 -0.74
C CYS A 282 10.20 -12.89 -0.63
N ILE A 283 9.84 -11.84 0.11
CA ILE A 283 10.73 -10.70 0.35
C ILE A 283 11.96 -11.15 1.14
N LEU A 284 11.77 -11.87 2.27
CA LEU A 284 12.87 -12.40 3.09
C LEU A 284 13.81 -13.33 2.31
N ALA A 285 13.25 -14.17 1.42
CA ALA A 285 14.04 -15.04 0.56
C ALA A 285 14.97 -14.26 -0.37
N ALA A 286 14.53 -13.12 -0.90
CA ALA A 286 15.31 -12.27 -1.80
C ALA A 286 16.24 -11.31 -1.04
N GLU A 287 15.77 -10.69 0.05
CA GLU A 287 16.48 -9.67 0.82
C GLU A 287 17.53 -10.24 1.75
N ASP A 288 17.18 -11.28 2.53
CA ASP A 288 18.02 -11.79 3.63
C ASP A 288 18.77 -13.07 3.29
N VAL A 289 18.20 -13.98 2.48
CA VAL A 289 18.88 -15.21 2.04
C VAL A 289 19.63 -14.96 0.72
N GLY A 290 18.96 -14.32 -0.24
CA GLY A 290 19.58 -13.85 -1.48
C GLY A 290 20.45 -14.88 -2.19
N LEU A 291 21.63 -14.45 -2.60
CA LEU A 291 22.60 -15.28 -3.35
C LEU A 291 23.26 -16.36 -2.52
N ALA A 292 23.17 -16.31 -1.20
CA ALA A 292 23.70 -17.39 -0.35
C ALA A 292 22.97 -18.72 -0.58
N ASN A 293 21.66 -18.68 -0.92
CA ASN A 293 20.88 -19.84 -1.32
C ASN A 293 19.81 -19.45 -2.36
N PRO A 294 20.10 -19.49 -3.66
CA PRO A 294 19.16 -19.10 -4.71
C PRO A 294 17.83 -19.88 -4.72
N ASN A 295 17.80 -21.11 -4.17
CA ASN A 295 16.59 -21.90 -4.06
C ASN A 295 15.56 -21.32 -3.09
N ALA A 296 15.98 -20.42 -2.20
CA ALA A 296 15.11 -19.80 -1.21
C ALA A 296 13.94 -19.04 -1.87
N LEU A 297 14.21 -18.25 -2.89
CA LEU A 297 13.18 -17.49 -3.62
C LEU A 297 12.26 -18.43 -4.41
N LEU A 298 12.79 -19.51 -5.00
CA LEU A 298 11.98 -20.51 -5.69
C LEU A 298 11.00 -21.19 -4.74
N LEU A 299 11.46 -21.61 -3.57
CA LEU A 299 10.61 -22.24 -2.55
C LEU A 299 9.57 -21.27 -2.01
N ALA A 300 9.96 -20.02 -1.72
CA ALA A 300 9.04 -19.02 -1.22
C ALA A 300 7.94 -18.69 -2.26
N ASN A 301 8.29 -18.61 -3.54
CA ASN A 301 7.31 -18.43 -4.60
C ASN A 301 6.38 -19.64 -4.76
N ALA A 302 6.91 -20.86 -4.70
CA ALA A 302 6.10 -22.08 -4.69
C ALA A 302 5.14 -22.10 -3.48
N CYS A 303 5.61 -21.69 -2.30
CA CYS A 303 4.79 -21.54 -1.10
C CYS A 303 3.64 -20.55 -1.35
N PHE A 304 3.93 -19.36 -1.92
CA PHE A 304 2.90 -18.36 -2.22
C PHE A 304 1.80 -18.93 -3.13
N GLN A 305 2.19 -19.61 -4.22
CA GLN A 305 1.24 -20.24 -5.15
C GLN A 305 0.42 -21.36 -4.48
N THR A 306 1.06 -22.17 -3.65
CA THR A 306 0.41 -23.24 -2.91
C THR A 306 -0.61 -22.69 -1.91
N VAL A 307 -0.21 -21.70 -1.10
CA VAL A 307 -1.10 -21.02 -0.14
C VAL A 307 -2.32 -20.42 -0.84
N HIS A 308 -2.11 -19.79 -2.01
CA HIS A 308 -3.21 -19.24 -2.82
C HIS A 308 -4.18 -20.33 -3.29
N SER A 309 -3.67 -21.50 -3.63
CA SER A 309 -4.46 -22.59 -4.23
C SER A 309 -5.22 -23.42 -3.20
N ILE A 310 -4.63 -23.70 -2.03
CA ILE A 310 -5.23 -24.60 -1.04
C ILE A 310 -5.99 -23.88 0.07
N GLY A 311 -5.59 -22.65 0.43
CA GLY A 311 -6.22 -21.90 1.52
C GLY A 311 -6.02 -22.51 2.92
N MET A 312 -6.67 -21.92 3.92
CA MET A 312 -6.66 -22.43 5.30
C MET A 312 -7.69 -23.56 5.46
N PRO A 313 -7.47 -24.53 6.35
CA PRO A 313 -6.40 -24.62 7.35
C PRO A 313 -5.07 -25.21 6.86
N GLU A 314 -4.98 -25.80 5.70
CA GLU A 314 -3.81 -26.52 5.19
C GLU A 314 -2.65 -25.60 4.81
N ALA A 315 -2.89 -24.37 4.42
CA ALA A 315 -1.88 -23.37 4.07
C ALA A 315 -0.83 -23.14 5.18
N ARG A 316 -1.15 -23.45 6.44
CA ARG A 316 -0.18 -23.39 7.55
C ARG A 316 1.04 -24.29 7.34
N ILE A 317 0.89 -25.38 6.60
CA ILE A 317 1.96 -26.39 6.40
C ILE A 317 3.05 -25.85 5.49
N PRO A 318 2.77 -25.42 4.22
CA PRO A 318 3.79 -24.83 3.36
C PRO A 318 4.36 -23.50 3.93
N LEU A 319 3.59 -22.73 4.68
CA LEU A 319 4.10 -21.54 5.40
C LEU A 319 5.14 -21.94 6.44
N ALA A 320 4.89 -22.97 7.24
CA ALA A 320 5.82 -23.45 8.25
C ALA A 320 7.08 -24.04 7.63
N GLU A 321 6.96 -24.89 6.61
CA GLU A 321 8.08 -25.46 5.85
C GLU A 321 9.00 -24.36 5.31
N THR A 322 8.43 -23.38 4.62
CA THR A 322 9.18 -22.27 4.03
C THR A 322 9.83 -21.40 5.12
N THR A 323 9.14 -21.14 6.21
CA THR A 323 9.69 -20.39 7.36
C THR A 323 10.92 -21.07 7.93
N VAL A 324 10.85 -22.38 8.18
CA VAL A 324 12.00 -23.16 8.68
C VAL A 324 13.14 -23.14 7.69
N TYR A 325 12.85 -23.37 6.40
CA TYR A 325 13.87 -23.38 5.36
C TYR A 325 14.61 -22.04 5.27
N LEU A 326 13.90 -20.91 5.25
CA LEU A 326 14.50 -19.57 5.18
C LEU A 326 15.27 -19.23 6.46
N ALA A 327 14.72 -19.56 7.64
CA ALA A 327 15.42 -19.35 8.90
C ALA A 327 16.71 -20.14 8.99
N SER A 328 16.73 -21.38 8.48
CA SER A 328 17.89 -22.28 8.52
C SER A 328 18.88 -22.06 7.35
N SER A 329 18.53 -21.26 6.35
CA SER A 329 19.41 -20.96 5.22
C SER A 329 20.53 -19.99 5.59
N PRO A 330 21.71 -20.06 4.96
CA PRO A 330 22.73 -19.02 5.07
C PRO A 330 22.15 -17.69 4.57
N LYS A 331 22.68 -16.58 5.07
CA LYS A 331 22.15 -15.24 4.81
C LYS A 331 23.10 -14.43 3.93
N SER A 332 22.51 -13.65 3.01
CA SER A 332 23.21 -12.64 2.22
C SER A 332 22.22 -11.56 1.79
N ASN A 333 22.56 -10.32 2.03
CA ASN A 333 21.84 -9.15 1.54
C ASN A 333 22.64 -8.40 0.46
N SER A 334 23.66 -9.03 -0.13
CA SER A 334 24.56 -8.40 -1.10
C SER A 334 23.82 -7.80 -2.31
N ALA A 335 22.83 -8.52 -2.85
CA ALA A 335 22.02 -8.03 -3.97
C ALA A 335 21.12 -6.85 -3.56
N TYR A 336 20.55 -6.86 -2.36
CA TYR A 336 19.76 -5.76 -1.81
C TYR A 336 20.61 -4.49 -1.62
N LEU A 337 21.82 -4.62 -1.07
CA LEU A 337 22.75 -3.51 -0.94
C LEU A 337 23.22 -2.99 -2.31
N ALA A 338 23.45 -3.89 -3.26
CA ALA A 338 23.88 -3.54 -4.61
C ALA A 338 22.83 -2.69 -5.35
N ILE A 339 21.56 -3.08 -5.31
CA ILE A 339 20.50 -2.30 -5.97
C ILE A 339 20.30 -0.93 -5.30
N ASN A 340 20.41 -0.83 -3.97
CA ASN A 340 20.32 0.46 -3.30
C ASN A 340 21.46 1.40 -3.70
N LYS A 341 22.72 0.91 -3.74
CA LYS A 341 23.86 1.67 -4.26
C LYS A 341 23.64 2.10 -5.72
N ALA A 342 23.09 1.22 -6.56
CA ALA A 342 22.80 1.51 -7.95
C ALA A 342 21.74 2.61 -8.11
N LEU A 343 20.67 2.57 -7.31
CA LEU A 343 19.62 3.59 -7.31
C LEU A 343 20.16 4.97 -6.91
N GLU A 344 20.96 5.04 -5.85
CA GLU A 344 21.61 6.28 -5.42
C GLU A 344 22.56 6.84 -6.49
N LEU A 345 23.33 5.96 -7.15
CA LEU A 345 24.21 6.38 -8.25
C LEU A 345 23.39 6.89 -9.42
N ALA A 346 22.36 6.18 -9.84
CA ALA A 346 21.49 6.56 -10.94
C ALA A 346 20.81 7.91 -10.70
N GLU A 347 20.39 8.20 -9.47
CA GLU A 347 19.82 9.49 -9.09
C GLU A 347 20.84 10.64 -9.27
N LYS A 348 22.11 10.41 -8.92
CA LYS A 348 23.19 11.39 -9.04
C LYS A 348 23.69 11.58 -10.48
N THR A 349 23.42 10.62 -11.37
CA THR A 349 23.98 10.55 -12.73
C THR A 349 22.91 10.47 -13.81
N GLN A 350 21.76 11.11 -13.61
CA GLN A 350 20.62 11.08 -14.55
C GLN A 350 20.95 11.55 -15.98
N THR A 351 21.96 12.39 -16.14
CA THR A 351 22.42 12.93 -17.43
C THR A 351 23.49 12.06 -18.11
N ALA A 352 23.97 11.00 -17.47
CA ALA A 352 24.97 10.12 -18.03
C ALA A 352 24.42 9.37 -19.26
N SER A 353 25.06 9.56 -20.39
CA SER A 353 24.62 8.95 -21.65
C SER A 353 25.03 7.48 -21.72
N VAL A 354 24.15 6.65 -22.24
CA VAL A 354 24.49 5.26 -22.59
C VAL A 354 25.54 5.28 -23.73
N PRO A 355 26.64 4.55 -23.63
CA PRO A 355 27.65 4.46 -24.70
C PRO A 355 27.05 4.09 -26.06
N LEU A 356 27.51 4.72 -27.14
CA LEU A 356 26.89 4.54 -28.46
C LEU A 356 26.92 3.08 -28.94
N TYR A 357 28.02 2.38 -28.68
CA TYR A 357 28.14 0.96 -29.04
C TYR A 357 27.18 0.01 -28.30
N LEU A 358 26.59 0.45 -27.19
CA LEU A 358 25.54 -0.33 -26.46
C LEU A 358 24.12 -0.02 -26.92
N ARG A 359 23.96 0.99 -27.81
CA ARG A 359 22.64 1.36 -28.31
C ARG A 359 22.32 0.57 -29.57
N ASN A 360 21.08 0.11 -29.71
CA ASN A 360 20.63 -0.54 -30.94
C ASN A 360 20.50 0.46 -32.09
N ALA A 361 20.84 0.04 -33.32
CA ALA A 361 20.74 0.83 -34.54
C ALA A 361 19.66 0.27 -35.48
N PRO A 362 18.35 0.38 -35.19
CA PRO A 362 17.27 -0.19 -35.99
C PRO A 362 17.03 0.58 -37.31
N THR A 363 17.64 1.75 -37.51
CA THR A 363 17.49 2.58 -38.69
C THR A 363 18.86 2.99 -39.25
N LYS A 364 18.92 3.23 -40.57
CA LYS A 364 20.13 3.70 -41.27
C LYS A 364 20.72 4.99 -40.63
N LEU A 365 19.84 5.91 -40.23
CA LEU A 365 20.27 7.14 -39.56
C LEU A 365 20.99 6.85 -38.25
N MET A 366 20.55 5.87 -37.48
CA MET A 366 21.19 5.48 -36.21
C MET A 366 22.55 4.82 -36.46
N GLU A 367 22.70 4.01 -37.52
CA GLU A 367 24.00 3.48 -37.97
C GLU A 367 24.95 4.59 -38.35
N GLU A 368 24.49 5.57 -39.14
CA GLU A 368 25.28 6.75 -39.55
C GLU A 368 25.70 7.62 -38.34
N LEU A 369 24.92 7.62 -37.26
CA LEU A 369 25.23 8.28 -35.99
C LEU A 369 26.17 7.46 -35.09
N GLY A 370 26.64 6.30 -35.52
CA GLY A 370 27.61 5.46 -34.81
C GLY A 370 26.96 4.58 -33.70
N TYR A 371 25.65 4.33 -33.77
CA TYR A 371 25.00 3.39 -32.85
C TYR A 371 25.42 1.96 -33.19
N ALA A 372 25.67 1.14 -32.16
CA ALA A 372 26.19 -0.22 -32.21
C ALA A 372 27.63 -0.35 -32.82
N ASP A 373 28.28 0.75 -33.23
CA ASP A 373 29.64 0.68 -33.78
C ASP A 373 30.61 0.28 -32.64
N GLY A 374 31.41 -0.77 -32.93
CA GLY A 374 32.35 -1.33 -31.95
C GLY A 374 31.74 -2.26 -30.89
N TYR A 375 30.45 -2.59 -30.98
CA TYR A 375 29.85 -3.61 -30.08
C TYR A 375 30.45 -4.99 -30.35
N LYS A 376 30.85 -5.66 -29.28
CA LYS A 376 31.39 -7.03 -29.31
C LYS A 376 30.37 -8.00 -28.80
N TYR A 377 29.82 -8.84 -29.66
CA TYR A 377 28.85 -9.89 -29.22
C TYR A 377 29.57 -10.98 -28.44
N ALA A 378 29.31 -11.09 -27.14
CA ALA A 378 30.08 -11.92 -26.24
C ALA A 378 30.12 -13.41 -26.66
N HIS A 379 29.07 -13.93 -27.31
CA HIS A 379 29.05 -15.31 -27.77
C HIS A 379 30.04 -15.65 -28.90
N ASP A 380 30.60 -14.64 -29.59
CA ASP A 380 31.61 -14.81 -30.61
C ASP A 380 33.03 -14.95 -30.03
N TYR A 381 33.17 -14.79 -28.70
CA TYR A 381 34.46 -14.79 -28.00
C TYR A 381 34.61 -16.01 -27.08
N PRO A 382 35.88 -16.47 -26.86
CA PRO A 382 36.15 -17.57 -25.95
C PRO A 382 35.59 -17.33 -24.55
N GLY A 383 34.94 -18.34 -23.99
CA GLY A 383 34.29 -18.24 -22.67
C GLY A 383 33.07 -17.33 -22.62
N HIS A 384 32.53 -16.94 -23.78
CA HIS A 384 31.43 -16.00 -23.92
C HIS A 384 31.69 -14.67 -23.20
N PHE A 385 32.91 -14.19 -23.26
CA PHE A 385 33.32 -12.95 -22.65
C PHE A 385 34.07 -12.06 -23.64
N ALA A 386 33.64 -10.80 -23.79
CA ALA A 386 34.30 -9.77 -24.55
C ALA A 386 34.64 -8.62 -23.60
N ASP A 387 35.90 -8.23 -23.54
CA ASP A 387 36.35 -7.05 -22.79
C ASP A 387 35.78 -5.79 -23.43
N LEU A 388 34.73 -5.27 -22.85
CA LEU A 388 34.00 -4.08 -23.29
C LEU A 388 33.53 -3.29 -22.07
N GLU A 389 33.60 -1.97 -22.08
CA GLU A 389 33.04 -1.16 -20.99
C GLU A 389 31.53 -1.08 -21.12
N PHE A 390 30.80 -1.41 -20.04
CA PHE A 390 29.35 -1.36 -20.03
C PHE A 390 28.79 -0.18 -19.23
N MET A 391 29.63 0.48 -18.42
CA MET A 391 29.21 1.65 -17.67
C MET A 391 29.30 2.92 -18.54
N PRO A 392 28.46 3.93 -18.28
CA PRO A 392 28.61 5.24 -18.89
C PRO A 392 30.00 5.85 -18.65
N GLU A 393 30.39 6.78 -19.53
CA GLU A 393 31.61 7.52 -19.35
C GLU A 393 31.69 8.20 -17.98
N GLY A 394 32.85 8.10 -17.32
CA GLY A 394 33.05 8.61 -15.95
C GLY A 394 32.59 7.67 -14.82
N LEU A 395 31.91 6.58 -15.16
CA LEU A 395 31.45 5.59 -14.16
C LEU A 395 32.18 4.25 -14.22
N SER A 396 33.17 4.12 -15.13
CA SER A 396 34.01 2.92 -15.26
C SER A 396 34.66 2.55 -13.93
N GLY A 397 34.67 1.26 -13.58
CA GLY A 397 35.25 0.76 -12.34
C GLY A 397 34.40 1.00 -11.08
N THR A 398 33.21 1.60 -11.19
CA THR A 398 32.31 1.75 -10.04
C THR A 398 31.78 0.39 -9.60
N ARG A 399 32.10 -0.01 -8.36
CA ARG A 399 31.68 -1.28 -7.78
C ARG A 399 30.35 -1.12 -7.04
N LEU A 400 29.31 -1.75 -7.57
CA LEU A 400 27.96 -1.75 -6.99
C LEU A 400 27.68 -3.03 -6.20
N TYR A 401 28.10 -4.18 -6.75
CA TYR A 401 27.91 -5.49 -6.13
C TYR A 401 29.15 -5.90 -5.37
N ASP A 402 28.98 -6.10 -4.06
CA ASP A 402 30.01 -6.63 -3.15
C ASP A 402 29.54 -8.00 -2.67
N PRO A 403 30.18 -9.13 -3.09
CA PRO A 403 29.84 -10.46 -2.65
C PRO A 403 29.97 -10.61 -1.13
N ALA A 404 28.99 -11.25 -0.49
CA ALA A 404 29.08 -11.57 0.92
C ALA A 404 29.97 -12.80 1.16
N ASP A 405 30.49 -12.93 2.39
CA ASP A 405 31.34 -14.06 2.80
C ASP A 405 30.52 -15.34 3.02
N ASN A 406 30.21 -16.01 1.91
CA ASN A 406 29.57 -17.32 1.90
C ASN A 406 30.05 -18.13 0.69
N LYS A 407 29.90 -19.46 0.76
CA LYS A 407 30.43 -20.38 -0.27
C LYS A 407 29.94 -20.05 -1.70
N LYS A 408 28.66 -19.72 -1.86
CA LYS A 408 28.08 -19.45 -3.19
C LYS A 408 28.60 -18.16 -3.79
N GLU A 409 28.66 -17.11 -3.00
CA GLU A 409 29.18 -15.82 -3.49
C GLU A 409 30.70 -15.83 -3.62
N ALA A 410 31.44 -16.63 -2.87
CA ALA A 410 32.86 -16.84 -3.12
C ALA A 410 33.13 -17.48 -4.51
N GLU A 411 32.31 -18.46 -4.91
CA GLU A 411 32.38 -19.06 -6.25
C GLU A 411 32.09 -18.00 -7.35
N LEU A 412 31.08 -17.15 -7.15
CA LEU A 412 30.74 -16.05 -8.08
C LEU A 412 31.84 -14.99 -8.12
N SER A 413 32.38 -14.62 -6.96
CA SER A 413 33.46 -13.64 -6.83
C SER A 413 34.71 -14.08 -7.58
N ALA A 414 35.15 -15.31 -7.39
CA ALA A 414 36.31 -15.87 -8.09
C ALA A 414 36.16 -15.81 -9.63
N ARG A 415 34.97 -16.12 -10.13
CA ARG A 415 34.68 -15.96 -11.58
C ARG A 415 34.68 -14.50 -12.03
N LEU A 416 34.05 -13.62 -11.26
CA LEU A 416 33.97 -12.21 -11.61
C LEU A 416 35.33 -11.52 -11.60
N SER A 417 36.20 -11.81 -10.62
CA SER A 417 37.57 -11.29 -10.56
C SER A 417 38.40 -11.72 -11.76
N ALA A 418 38.23 -12.96 -12.24
CA ALA A 418 38.90 -13.43 -13.45
C ALA A 418 38.43 -12.70 -14.73
N LEU A 419 37.16 -12.30 -14.79
CA LEU A 419 36.58 -11.60 -15.93
C LEU A 419 36.79 -10.08 -15.85
N TRP A 420 36.66 -9.51 -14.67
CA TRP A 420 36.59 -8.07 -14.42
C TRP A 420 37.56 -7.60 -13.34
N PRO A 421 38.90 -7.68 -13.56
CA PRO A 421 39.88 -7.28 -12.54
C PRO A 421 39.77 -5.81 -12.11
N LYS A 422 39.15 -4.96 -12.94
CA LYS A 422 38.91 -3.55 -12.61
C LYS A 422 38.05 -3.28 -11.39
N TYR A 423 37.28 -4.28 -10.95
CA TYR A 423 36.42 -4.19 -9.76
C TYR A 423 37.07 -4.76 -8.49
N ASP A 424 38.27 -5.29 -8.57
CA ASP A 424 38.99 -5.89 -7.43
C ASP A 424 39.81 -4.85 -6.63
N LYS A 425 39.74 -3.59 -7.01
CA LYS A 425 40.52 -2.49 -6.40
C LYS A 425 39.79 -1.81 -5.27
#